data_e10eeb1768968f93b9b9524fe5130dad
#
_entry.id   e10eeb1768968f93b9b9524fe5130dad
#
_cell.length_a   1.000
_cell.length_b   1.000
_cell.length_c   1.000
_cell.angle_alpha   90.00
_cell.angle_beta   90.00
_cell.angle_gamma   90.00
#
_symmetry.space_group_name_H-M   'P 1'
#
loop_
_entity.id
_entity.type
_entity.pdbx_description
1 polymer ?
#
loop_
_entity_poly.entity_id
_entity_poly.type
_entity_poly.pdbx_seq_one_letter_code
_entity_poly.pdbx_strand_id
1 'polypeptide(L)'
;VQWDIVIRRYRQERGNIEHATVKDCAQDFFDYIASKDIFFDLAIVKQFILSVISRTYEDVVQAMPRNLDIRDEHGKLKKAKSFATSFENQCRKYQKVFLKNGICSQFENYTFDDFKKFLSTTDMVEQFAMKYGYDEEDCFVFSKGMPLNLLHGVMEEFLRTVYIRLIERHSRGGRLAELVFTGFGTEEKYPSLLSAITYEGFDN
;
A
#
# COMPACT_ATOMS: atom_id res chain seq x y z
N VAL A 1 3.38 -7.40 0.94
CA VAL A 1 4.33 -8.43 0.48
C VAL A 1 3.74 -9.80 0.78
N GLN A 2 3.70 -10.69 -0.20
CA GLN A 2 3.31 -12.08 -0.01
C GLN A 2 4.54 -12.86 0.46
N TRP A 3 4.78 -12.86 1.76
CA TRP A 3 5.92 -13.51 2.38
C TRP A 3 6.04 -15.00 2.07
N ASP A 4 4.91 -15.66 1.85
CA ASP A 4 4.86 -17.08 1.43
C ASP A 4 5.57 -17.32 0.09
N ILE A 5 5.45 -16.38 -0.87
CA ILE A 5 6.16 -16.46 -2.17
C ILE A 5 7.66 -16.28 -1.96
N VAL A 6 8.06 -15.30 -1.16
CA VAL A 6 9.48 -15.01 -0.86
C VAL A 6 10.13 -16.20 -0.16
N ILE A 7 9.48 -16.73 0.89
CA ILE A 7 9.98 -17.88 1.64
C ILE A 7 10.08 -19.13 0.74
N ARG A 8 9.09 -19.35 -0.14
CA ARG A 8 9.10 -20.49 -1.06
C ARG A 8 10.27 -20.39 -2.03
N ARG A 9 10.50 -19.21 -2.64
CA ARG A 9 11.64 -18.97 -3.54
C ARG A 9 12.98 -19.19 -2.84
N TYR A 10 13.13 -18.62 -1.64
CA TYR A 10 14.34 -18.83 -0.84
C TYR A 10 14.61 -20.30 -0.60
N ARG A 11 13.60 -21.07 -0.16
CA ARG A 11 13.72 -22.51 0.06
C ARG A 11 14.08 -23.30 -1.21
N GLN A 12 13.56 -22.88 -2.37
CA GLN A 12 13.89 -23.53 -3.64
C GLN A 12 15.34 -23.24 -4.07
N GLU A 13 15.83 -22.04 -3.85
CA GLU A 13 17.15 -21.62 -4.32
C GLU A 13 18.26 -21.94 -3.29
N ARG A 14 17.96 -21.91 -2.00
CA ARG A 14 18.93 -22.01 -0.91
C ARG A 14 18.59 -23.02 0.19
N GLY A 15 17.51 -23.75 0.06
CA GLY A 15 17.06 -24.68 1.10
C GLY A 15 18.00 -25.86 1.41
N ASN A 16 19.05 -26.07 0.61
CA ASN A 16 20.08 -27.09 0.83
C ASN A 16 21.34 -26.55 1.53
N ILE A 17 21.36 -25.25 1.86
CA ILE A 17 22.50 -24.64 2.55
C ILE A 17 22.36 -24.95 4.04
N GLU A 18 23.39 -25.56 4.60
CA GLU A 18 23.48 -25.77 6.04
C GLU A 18 24.06 -24.53 6.72
N HIS A 19 23.47 -24.12 7.82
CA HIS A 19 23.89 -22.97 8.60
C HIS A 19 24.36 -23.43 9.99
N ALA A 20 25.40 -22.78 10.51
CA ALA A 20 25.93 -23.07 11.83
C ALA A 20 24.91 -22.79 12.94
N THR A 21 24.16 -21.69 12.79
CA THR A 21 23.13 -21.28 13.74
C THR A 21 21.84 -20.84 13.03
N VAL A 22 20.73 -20.81 13.77
CA VAL A 22 19.46 -20.23 13.25
C VAL A 22 19.63 -18.76 12.92
N LYS A 23 20.53 -18.06 13.61
CA LYS A 23 20.84 -16.64 13.30
C LYS A 23 21.50 -16.50 11.94
N ASP A 24 22.43 -17.39 11.58
CA ASP A 24 23.07 -17.40 10.27
C ASP A 24 22.08 -17.69 9.15
N CYS A 25 21.15 -18.60 9.38
CA CYS A 25 20.04 -18.88 8.46
C CYS A 25 19.15 -17.63 8.25
N ALA A 26 18.83 -16.92 9.31
CA ALA A 26 18.05 -15.69 9.23
C ALA A 26 18.83 -14.60 8.48
N GLN A 27 20.12 -14.45 8.74
CA GLN A 27 20.97 -13.50 8.04
C GLN A 27 21.05 -13.81 6.54
N ASP A 28 21.29 -15.08 6.17
CA ASP A 28 21.30 -15.51 4.75
C ASP A 28 19.96 -15.24 4.06
N PHE A 29 18.84 -15.42 4.77
CA PHE A 29 17.53 -15.08 4.24
C PHE A 29 17.38 -13.57 3.97
N PHE A 30 17.83 -12.72 4.90
CA PHE A 30 17.78 -11.28 4.69
C PHE A 30 18.75 -10.81 3.61
N ASP A 31 19.95 -11.37 3.52
CA ASP A 31 20.92 -11.10 2.46
C ASP A 31 20.36 -11.54 1.08
N TYR A 32 19.69 -12.69 1.05
CA TYR A 32 18.98 -13.15 -0.16
C TYR A 32 17.94 -12.16 -0.61
N ILE A 33 17.12 -11.66 0.29
CA ILE A 33 16.09 -10.67 0.00
C ILE A 33 16.74 -9.37 -0.50
N ALA A 34 17.79 -8.91 0.15
CA ALA A 34 18.50 -7.68 -0.22
C ALA A 34 19.23 -7.82 -1.58
N SER A 35 19.73 -9.00 -1.91
CA SER A 35 20.45 -9.26 -3.17
C SER A 35 19.57 -9.48 -4.38
N LYS A 36 18.32 -9.82 -4.16
CA LYS A 36 17.31 -10.06 -5.21
C LYS A 36 16.34 -8.90 -5.19
N ASP A 37 16.13 -8.25 -6.31
CA ASP A 37 15.09 -7.23 -6.49
C ASP A 37 13.65 -7.82 -6.37
N ILE A 38 13.46 -8.81 -5.47
CA ILE A 38 12.19 -9.51 -5.26
C ILE A 38 11.07 -8.53 -4.87
N PHE A 39 11.43 -7.51 -4.07
CA PHE A 39 10.48 -6.46 -3.66
C PHE A 39 10.25 -5.41 -4.75
N PHE A 40 11.09 -5.39 -5.79
CA PHE A 40 10.99 -4.48 -6.93
C PHE A 40 10.40 -5.14 -8.17
N ASP A 41 9.92 -6.40 -8.06
CA ASP A 41 9.07 -6.98 -9.10
C ASP A 41 7.86 -6.06 -9.32
N LEU A 42 7.71 -5.56 -10.54
CA LEU A 42 6.68 -4.59 -10.90
C LEU A 42 5.26 -5.08 -10.51
N ALA A 43 5.00 -6.38 -10.58
CA ALA A 43 3.72 -6.95 -10.18
C ALA A 43 3.48 -6.82 -8.67
N ILE A 44 4.51 -7.04 -7.85
CA ILE A 44 4.43 -6.87 -6.39
C ILE A 44 4.24 -5.40 -6.03
N VAL A 45 5.01 -4.51 -6.66
CA VAL A 45 4.89 -3.06 -6.46
C VAL A 45 3.49 -2.58 -6.84
N LYS A 46 2.96 -3.00 -7.97
CA LYS A 46 1.58 -2.69 -8.41
C LYS A 46 0.55 -3.14 -7.38
N GLN A 47 0.62 -4.38 -6.90
CA GLN A 47 -0.32 -4.89 -5.89
C GLN A 47 -0.23 -4.12 -4.57
N PHE A 48 0.97 -3.77 -4.14
CA PHE A 48 1.17 -2.96 -2.95
C PHE A 48 0.50 -1.58 -3.12
N ILE A 49 0.80 -0.87 -4.20
CA ILE A 49 0.22 0.46 -4.45
C ILE A 49 -1.31 0.38 -4.57
N LEU A 50 -1.86 -0.63 -5.26
CA LEU A 50 -3.29 -0.86 -5.32
C LEU A 50 -3.91 -1.06 -3.93
N SER A 51 -3.22 -1.77 -3.04
CA SER A 51 -3.68 -1.95 -1.66
C SER A 51 -3.71 -0.63 -0.89
N VAL A 52 -2.70 0.24 -1.09
CA VAL A 52 -2.65 1.56 -0.47
C VAL A 52 -3.74 2.49 -1.02
N ILE A 53 -3.94 2.48 -2.35
CA ILE A 53 -5.06 3.21 -3.00
C ILE A 53 -6.40 2.78 -2.39
N SER A 54 -6.64 1.48 -2.32
CA SER A 54 -7.88 0.90 -1.78
C SER A 54 -8.13 1.32 -0.33
N ARG A 55 -7.14 1.12 0.55
CA ARG A 55 -7.25 1.49 1.97
C ARG A 55 -7.46 2.99 2.15
N THR A 56 -6.73 3.80 1.38
CA THR A 56 -6.88 5.26 1.46
C THR A 56 -8.29 5.69 1.07
N TYR A 57 -8.84 5.08 0.02
CA TYR A 57 -10.21 5.33 -0.40
C TYR A 57 -11.22 4.94 0.68
N GLU A 58 -11.11 3.74 1.22
CA GLU A 58 -11.98 3.24 2.29
C GLU A 58 -11.94 4.14 3.52
N ASP A 59 -10.73 4.52 3.97
CA ASP A 59 -10.54 5.40 5.12
C ASP A 59 -11.19 6.77 4.89
N VAL A 60 -10.98 7.37 3.71
CA VAL A 60 -11.56 8.68 3.37
C VAL A 60 -13.08 8.60 3.35
N VAL A 61 -13.66 7.59 2.69
CA VAL A 61 -15.11 7.43 2.58
C VAL A 61 -15.75 7.14 3.94
N GLN A 62 -15.14 6.27 4.75
CA GLN A 62 -15.65 5.95 6.09
C GLN A 62 -15.65 7.16 7.03
N ALA A 63 -14.69 8.08 6.84
CA ALA A 63 -14.60 9.30 7.64
C ALA A 63 -15.56 10.42 7.18
N MET A 64 -16.26 10.22 6.06
CA MET A 64 -17.23 11.19 5.55
C MET A 64 -18.57 11.11 6.28
N PRO A 65 -19.33 12.24 6.37
CA PRO A 65 -20.68 12.20 6.85
C PRO A 65 -21.58 11.29 5.99
N ARG A 66 -22.25 10.32 6.60
CA ARG A 66 -23.09 9.31 5.90
C ARG A 66 -24.23 9.92 5.08
N ASN A 67 -24.68 11.14 5.39
CA ASN A 67 -25.76 11.83 4.69
C ASN A 67 -25.33 12.50 3.38
N LEU A 68 -24.09 12.40 2.98
CA LEU A 68 -23.57 13.01 1.75
C LEU A 68 -23.60 12.05 0.55
N ASP A 69 -23.58 10.74 0.80
CA ASP A 69 -23.73 9.73 -0.27
C ASP A 69 -25.20 9.39 -0.51
N ILE A 70 -26.01 10.43 -0.76
CA ILE A 70 -27.42 10.26 -1.13
C ILE A 70 -27.50 10.25 -2.65
N ARG A 71 -27.93 9.10 -3.20
CA ARG A 71 -28.15 8.90 -4.62
C ARG A 71 -29.62 8.99 -4.97
N ASP A 72 -29.92 9.36 -6.21
CA ASP A 72 -31.26 9.26 -6.77
C ASP A 72 -31.54 7.82 -7.26
N GLU A 73 -32.73 7.61 -7.83
CA GLU A 73 -33.18 6.33 -8.41
C GLU A 73 -32.28 5.82 -9.56
N HIS A 74 -31.49 6.70 -10.17
CA HIS A 74 -30.53 6.38 -11.22
C HIS A 74 -29.09 6.24 -10.69
N GLY A 75 -28.91 6.20 -9.37
CA GLY A 75 -27.59 6.10 -8.74
C GLY A 75 -26.74 7.38 -8.82
N LYS A 76 -27.32 8.53 -9.21
CA LYS A 76 -26.61 9.80 -9.34
C LYS A 76 -26.55 10.54 -8.02
N LEU A 77 -25.38 11.09 -7.67
CA LEU A 77 -25.20 11.87 -6.45
C LEU A 77 -26.09 13.13 -6.43
N LYS A 78 -27.01 13.20 -5.48
CA LYS A 78 -27.91 14.37 -5.31
C LYS A 78 -27.18 15.64 -4.89
N LYS A 79 -26.03 15.49 -4.22
CA LYS A 79 -25.22 16.60 -3.68
C LYS A 79 -23.77 16.49 -4.11
N ALA A 80 -23.51 16.29 -5.42
CA ALA A 80 -22.16 16.06 -5.95
C ALA A 80 -21.12 17.09 -5.49
N LYS A 81 -21.47 18.38 -5.47
CA LYS A 81 -20.57 19.45 -5.01
C LYS A 81 -20.22 19.32 -3.50
N SER A 82 -21.22 19.05 -2.66
CA SER A 82 -21.01 18.87 -1.22
C SER A 82 -20.21 17.61 -0.92
N PHE A 83 -20.46 16.54 -1.68
CA PHE A 83 -19.68 15.31 -1.61
C PHE A 83 -18.22 15.57 -1.99
N ALA A 84 -17.96 16.18 -3.15
CA ALA A 84 -16.62 16.52 -3.62
C ALA A 84 -15.85 17.36 -2.57
N THR A 85 -16.46 18.43 -2.08
CA THR A 85 -15.85 19.29 -1.05
C THR A 85 -15.53 18.52 0.23
N SER A 86 -16.44 17.64 0.67
CA SER A 86 -16.22 16.84 1.88
C SER A 86 -15.11 15.82 1.68
N PHE A 87 -15.08 15.15 0.53
CA PHE A 87 -14.05 14.19 0.17
C PHE A 87 -12.66 14.84 0.12
N GLU A 88 -12.52 15.95 -0.60
CA GLU A 88 -11.27 16.72 -0.64
C GLU A 88 -10.80 17.17 0.76
N ASN A 89 -11.73 17.66 1.59
CA ASN A 89 -11.41 18.07 2.95
C ASN A 89 -10.91 16.89 3.81
N GLN A 90 -11.49 15.70 3.63
CA GLN A 90 -11.01 14.50 4.31
C GLN A 90 -9.63 14.09 3.79
N CYS A 91 -9.41 14.10 2.49
CA CYS A 91 -8.08 13.89 1.90
C CYS A 91 -7.03 14.80 2.54
N ARG A 92 -7.29 16.11 2.60
CA ARG A 92 -6.37 17.08 3.21
C ARG A 92 -6.14 16.85 4.71
N LYS A 93 -7.13 16.36 5.44
CA LYS A 93 -6.94 15.98 6.85
C LYS A 93 -6.00 14.80 6.97
N TYR A 94 -6.18 13.75 6.16
CA TYR A 94 -5.28 12.60 6.15
C TYR A 94 -3.86 12.97 5.74
N GLN A 95 -3.69 13.80 4.71
CA GLN A 95 -2.37 14.32 4.31
C GLN A 95 -1.64 14.98 5.49
N LYS A 96 -2.34 15.82 6.26
CA LYS A 96 -1.76 16.46 7.45
C LYS A 96 -1.37 15.46 8.54
N VAL A 97 -2.14 14.38 8.69
CA VAL A 97 -1.84 13.31 9.66
C VAL A 97 -0.60 12.55 9.21
N PHE A 98 -0.55 12.11 7.96
CA PHE A 98 0.58 11.36 7.40
C PHE A 98 1.88 12.17 7.42
N LEU A 99 1.85 13.43 7.00
CA LEU A 99 3.03 14.30 7.02
C LEU A 99 3.60 14.56 8.41
N LYS A 100 2.81 14.41 9.48
CA LYS A 100 3.33 14.51 10.86
C LYS A 100 4.28 13.37 11.21
N ASN A 101 4.17 12.24 10.55
CA ASN A 101 5.06 11.09 10.76
C ASN A 101 6.44 11.28 10.09
N GLY A 102 6.57 12.33 9.25
CA GLY A 102 7.75 12.59 8.43
C GLY A 102 7.73 11.79 7.13
N ILE A 103 8.73 12.05 6.30
CA ILE A 103 8.93 11.37 5.01
C ILE A 103 10.04 10.33 5.18
N CYS A 104 9.84 9.15 4.60
CA CYS A 104 10.86 8.13 4.53
C CYS A 104 12.04 8.64 3.66
N SER A 105 13.28 8.51 4.17
CA SER A 105 14.49 9.04 3.51
C SER A 105 14.69 8.53 2.09
N GLN A 106 14.25 7.32 1.81
CA GLN A 106 14.32 6.71 0.48
C GLN A 106 13.47 7.43 -0.56
N PHE A 107 12.44 8.17 -0.12
CA PHE A 107 11.51 8.90 -0.99
C PHE A 107 11.69 10.42 -0.97
N GLU A 108 12.76 10.95 -0.35
CA GLU A 108 12.99 12.41 -0.29
C GLU A 108 13.04 13.08 -1.66
N ASN A 109 13.51 12.36 -2.68
CA ASN A 109 13.62 12.85 -4.06
C ASN A 109 12.48 12.37 -4.96
N TYR A 110 11.52 11.58 -4.45
CA TYR A 110 10.39 11.08 -5.23
C TYR A 110 9.22 12.05 -5.11
N THR A 111 8.85 12.64 -6.23
CA THR A 111 7.83 13.70 -6.27
C THR A 111 6.44 13.16 -6.58
N PHE A 112 5.42 13.97 -6.32
CA PHE A 112 4.04 13.65 -6.73
C PHE A 112 3.89 13.50 -8.25
N ASP A 113 4.68 14.25 -9.04
CA ASP A 113 4.68 14.14 -10.49
C ASP A 113 5.31 12.82 -10.96
N ASP A 114 6.34 12.32 -10.28
CA ASP A 114 6.90 10.99 -10.53
C ASP A 114 5.86 9.90 -10.25
N PHE A 115 5.12 10.03 -9.16
CA PHE A 115 4.03 9.12 -8.83
C PHE A 115 2.92 9.13 -9.90
N LYS A 116 2.48 10.31 -10.35
CA LYS A 116 1.50 10.41 -11.45
C LYS A 116 2.01 9.78 -12.74
N LYS A 117 3.28 10.02 -13.07
CA LYS A 117 3.93 9.40 -14.23
C LYS A 117 3.95 7.88 -14.11
N PHE A 118 4.30 7.35 -12.94
CA PHE A 118 4.26 5.91 -12.69
C PHE A 118 2.84 5.34 -12.89
N LEU A 119 1.81 5.98 -12.32
CA LEU A 119 0.43 5.56 -12.50
C LEU A 119 0.00 5.57 -13.97
N SER A 120 0.40 6.58 -14.75
CA SER A 120 0.05 6.69 -16.18
C SER A 120 0.73 5.64 -17.07
N THR A 121 1.84 5.05 -16.62
CA THR A 121 2.53 3.96 -17.33
C THR A 121 2.03 2.57 -16.94
N THR A 122 1.04 2.51 -16.04
CA THR A 122 0.51 1.26 -15.50
C THR A 122 -1.01 1.24 -15.64
N ASP A 123 -1.58 0.05 -15.60
CA ASP A 123 -3.03 -0.19 -15.62
C ASP A 123 -3.67 -0.13 -14.21
N MET A 124 -2.96 0.43 -13.23
CA MET A 124 -3.40 0.39 -11.82
C MET A 124 -4.65 1.21 -11.56
N VAL A 125 -4.83 2.32 -12.27
CA VAL A 125 -6.04 3.15 -12.12
C VAL A 125 -7.26 2.38 -12.63
N GLU A 126 -7.11 1.69 -13.78
CA GLU A 126 -8.15 0.82 -14.32
C GLU A 126 -8.44 -0.37 -13.41
N GLN A 127 -7.39 -1.03 -12.88
CA GLN A 127 -7.57 -2.14 -11.95
C GLN A 127 -8.25 -1.71 -10.64
N PHE A 128 -7.92 -0.54 -10.13
CA PHE A 128 -8.60 0.03 -8.98
C PHE A 128 -10.07 0.33 -9.32
N ALA A 129 -10.29 0.92 -10.47
CA ALA A 129 -11.62 1.19 -10.97
C ALA A 129 -12.45 -0.10 -11.06
N MET A 130 -11.93 -1.17 -11.66
CA MET A 130 -12.60 -2.48 -11.77
C MET A 130 -12.91 -3.10 -10.40
N LYS A 131 -12.01 -2.97 -9.44
CA LYS A 131 -12.19 -3.55 -8.09
C LYS A 131 -13.30 -2.86 -7.29
N TYR A 132 -13.47 -1.55 -7.46
CA TYR A 132 -14.41 -0.73 -6.69
C TYR A 132 -15.66 -0.31 -7.47
N GLY A 133 -16.00 -1.03 -8.54
CA GLY A 133 -17.24 -0.87 -9.24
C GLY A 133 -17.11 -0.14 -10.57
N TYR A 134 -16.25 -0.62 -11.44
CA TYR A 134 -16.48 -0.48 -12.86
C TYR A 134 -17.26 -1.68 -13.37
N ASP A 135 -18.38 -1.92 -12.79
CA ASP A 135 -19.50 -2.46 -13.54
C ASP A 135 -20.04 -1.30 -14.39
N GLU A 136 -20.51 -1.53 -15.60
CA GLU A 136 -21.05 -0.45 -16.44
C GLU A 136 -22.16 0.34 -15.72
N GLU A 137 -22.71 -0.24 -14.63
CA GLU A 137 -23.71 0.36 -13.77
C GLU A 137 -23.14 1.01 -12.49
N ASP A 138 -21.96 0.61 -11.98
CA ASP A 138 -21.37 1.10 -10.74
C ASP A 138 -20.05 1.81 -10.96
N CYS A 139 -20.05 2.94 -11.64
CA CYS A 139 -18.93 3.88 -11.59
C CYS A 139 -18.49 4.12 -10.15
N PHE A 140 -17.20 4.43 -9.91
CA PHE A 140 -16.72 4.93 -8.63
C PHE A 140 -17.81 5.66 -7.89
N VAL A 141 -18.04 5.29 -6.63
CA VAL A 141 -19.10 5.89 -5.83
C VAL A 141 -19.09 7.41 -5.90
N PHE A 142 -17.89 8.02 -6.04
CA PHE A 142 -17.75 9.46 -6.21
C PHE A 142 -17.81 9.94 -7.66
N SER A 143 -17.71 9.09 -8.69
CA SER A 143 -17.71 9.54 -10.10
C SER A 143 -19.08 9.54 -10.75
N LYS A 144 -19.99 8.67 -10.33
CA LYS A 144 -21.33 8.58 -10.91
C LYS A 144 -22.16 9.84 -10.62
N GLY A 145 -22.36 10.63 -11.66
CA GLY A 145 -23.09 11.90 -11.57
C GLY A 145 -22.28 13.10 -11.06
N MET A 146 -20.96 12.97 -10.91
CA MET A 146 -20.10 14.10 -10.60
C MET A 146 -19.73 14.83 -11.90
N PRO A 147 -19.84 16.18 -11.97
CA PRO A 147 -19.32 16.96 -13.09
C PRO A 147 -17.82 16.77 -13.27
N LEU A 148 -17.33 16.69 -14.51
CA LEU A 148 -15.92 16.41 -14.84
C LEU A 148 -14.93 17.35 -14.14
N ASN A 149 -15.27 18.63 -14.05
CA ASN A 149 -14.41 19.62 -13.38
C ASN A 149 -14.26 19.36 -11.88
N LEU A 150 -15.30 18.86 -11.20
CA LEU A 150 -15.22 18.45 -9.80
C LEU A 150 -14.49 17.11 -9.67
N LEU A 151 -14.73 16.19 -10.59
CA LEU A 151 -14.08 14.87 -10.59
C LEU A 151 -12.57 15.00 -10.70
N HIS A 152 -12.06 15.85 -11.58
CA HIS A 152 -10.61 16.07 -11.73
C HIS A 152 -9.98 16.58 -10.43
N GLY A 153 -10.59 17.56 -9.77
CA GLY A 153 -10.10 18.07 -8.49
C GLY A 153 -10.08 17.02 -7.39
N VAL A 154 -11.17 16.26 -7.28
CA VAL A 154 -11.30 15.17 -6.29
C VAL A 154 -10.23 14.08 -6.54
N MET A 155 -10.03 13.69 -7.79
CA MET A 155 -9.04 12.67 -8.16
C MET A 155 -7.61 13.13 -7.87
N GLU A 156 -7.28 14.36 -8.21
CA GLU A 156 -5.94 14.88 -7.93
C GLU A 156 -5.64 14.94 -6.43
N GLU A 157 -6.59 15.42 -5.63
CA GLU A 157 -6.46 15.50 -4.18
C GLU A 157 -6.38 14.11 -3.55
N PHE A 158 -7.14 13.14 -4.06
CA PHE A 158 -7.09 11.75 -3.63
C PHE A 158 -5.72 11.11 -3.96
N LEU A 159 -5.25 11.23 -5.19
CA LEU A 159 -3.95 10.67 -5.59
C LEU A 159 -2.80 11.31 -4.81
N ARG A 160 -2.89 12.59 -4.49
CA ARG A 160 -1.93 13.27 -3.62
C ARG A 160 -1.94 12.66 -2.21
N THR A 161 -3.12 12.30 -1.69
CA THR A 161 -3.25 11.64 -0.39
C THR A 161 -2.62 10.25 -0.40
N VAL A 162 -2.86 9.48 -1.47
CA VAL A 162 -2.22 8.17 -1.68
C VAL A 162 -0.70 8.31 -1.74
N TYR A 163 -0.20 9.26 -2.52
CA TYR A 163 1.22 9.54 -2.63
C TYR A 163 1.85 9.85 -1.27
N ILE A 164 1.26 10.77 -0.50
CA ILE A 164 1.77 11.13 0.83
C ILE A 164 1.76 9.92 1.76
N ARG A 165 0.72 9.09 1.71
CA ARG A 165 0.65 7.84 2.48
C ARG A 165 1.72 6.83 2.08
N LEU A 166 2.12 6.79 0.81
CA LEU A 166 3.18 5.90 0.33
C LEU A 166 4.57 6.32 0.82
N ILE A 167 4.82 7.62 0.89
CA ILE A 167 6.13 8.17 1.26
C ILE A 167 6.26 8.49 2.75
N GLU A 168 5.16 8.40 3.53
CA GLU A 168 5.22 8.67 4.96
C GLU A 168 6.13 7.67 5.67
N ARG A 169 6.83 8.15 6.68
CA ARG A 169 7.55 7.30 7.60
C ARG A 169 6.54 6.60 8.50
N HIS A 170 6.34 5.31 8.30
CA HIS A 170 5.41 4.54 9.12
C HIS A 170 5.86 4.58 10.58
N SER A 171 5.14 5.33 11.40
CA SER A 171 5.28 5.18 12.84
C SER A 171 4.87 3.76 13.21
N ARG A 172 5.59 3.12 14.11
CA ARG A 172 5.57 1.71 14.56
C ARG A 172 4.18 1.05 14.81
N GLY A 173 3.11 1.46 14.16
CA GLY A 173 1.74 1.00 14.33
C GLY A 173 1.11 0.30 13.12
N GLY A 174 1.84 0.13 12.00
CA GLY A 174 1.38 -0.69 10.87
C GLY A 174 1.31 -2.17 11.23
N ARG A 175 0.49 -2.95 10.55
CA ARG A 175 0.43 -4.41 10.73
C ARG A 175 1.80 -4.99 10.45
N LEU A 176 2.41 -5.50 11.50
CA LEU A 176 3.69 -6.17 11.48
C LEU A 176 3.46 -7.59 10.99
N ALA A 177 4.24 -8.03 10.02
CA ALA A 177 4.45 -9.46 9.84
C ALA A 177 5.64 -9.86 10.71
N GLU A 178 5.46 -10.85 11.55
CA GLU A 178 6.54 -11.46 12.31
C GLU A 178 7.07 -12.65 11.50
N LEU A 179 8.35 -12.59 11.15
CA LEU A 179 9.06 -13.72 10.58
C LEU A 179 9.73 -14.47 11.71
N VAL A 180 9.37 -15.74 11.87
CA VAL A 180 9.92 -16.59 12.91
C VAL A 180 10.84 -17.62 12.26
N PHE A 181 12.11 -17.60 12.64
CA PHE A 181 13.11 -18.61 12.31
C PHE A 181 13.26 -19.54 13.51
N THR A 182 13.06 -20.82 13.30
CA THR A 182 13.20 -21.81 14.36
C THR A 182 13.84 -23.08 13.81
N GLY A 183 14.66 -23.72 14.62
CA GLY A 183 15.34 -24.96 14.24
C GLY A 183 16.64 -25.17 14.99
N PHE A 184 17.50 -25.99 14.37
CA PHE A 184 18.85 -26.26 14.83
C PHE A 184 19.84 -25.86 13.73
N GLY A 185 20.83 -25.08 14.09
CA GLY A 185 22.04 -24.98 13.29
C GLY A 185 22.95 -26.19 13.52
N THR A 186 23.93 -26.41 12.66
CA THR A 186 24.86 -27.55 12.78
C THR A 186 25.72 -27.50 14.03
N GLU A 187 25.88 -26.34 14.63
CA GLU A 187 26.66 -26.12 15.85
C GLU A 187 25.78 -25.89 17.11
N GLU A 188 24.46 -25.87 16.94
CA GLU A 188 23.53 -25.62 18.05
C GLU A 188 23.15 -26.94 18.75
N LYS A 189 23.31 -26.99 20.08
CA LYS A 189 22.92 -28.12 20.91
C LYS A 189 21.42 -28.20 21.21
N TYR A 190 20.74 -27.06 21.12
CA TYR A 190 19.32 -26.91 21.44
C TYR A 190 18.65 -26.10 20.31
N PRO A 191 17.34 -26.30 20.09
CA PRO A 191 16.62 -25.51 19.12
C PRO A 191 16.63 -24.03 19.50
N SER A 192 16.94 -23.18 18.55
CA SER A 192 16.90 -21.74 18.70
C SER A 192 15.67 -21.16 18.01
N LEU A 193 15.19 -20.03 18.52
CA LEU A 193 14.12 -19.24 17.94
C LEU A 193 14.58 -17.80 17.80
N LEU A 194 14.47 -17.28 16.60
CA LEU A 194 14.72 -15.86 16.29
C LEU A 194 13.45 -15.31 15.65
N SER A 195 12.97 -14.18 16.14
CA SER A 195 11.90 -13.45 15.47
C SER A 195 12.40 -12.13 14.91
N ALA A 196 11.93 -11.79 13.71
CA ALA A 196 12.15 -10.52 13.07
C ALA A 196 10.81 -9.88 12.73
N ILE A 197 10.62 -8.65 13.16
CA ILE A 197 9.39 -7.91 12.91
C ILE A 197 9.60 -7.10 11.64
N THR A 198 8.74 -7.32 10.66
CA THR A 198 8.74 -6.55 9.42
C THR A 198 7.65 -5.50 9.47
N TYR A 199 7.97 -4.29 9.08
CA TYR A 199 7.03 -3.19 9.00
C TYR A 199 6.43 -3.10 7.59
N GLU A 200 5.16 -2.70 7.46
CA GLU A 200 4.63 -2.24 6.18
C GLU A 200 5.33 -0.91 5.84
N GLY A 201 6.39 -0.96 5.07
CA GLY A 201 7.15 0.21 4.65
C GLY A 201 8.48 -0.20 4.04
N PHE A 202 9.09 0.74 3.36
CA PHE A 202 10.43 0.58 2.77
C PHE A 202 11.54 1.08 3.71
N ASP A 203 11.25 1.20 5.00
CA ASP A 203 12.27 1.59 5.99
C ASP A 203 13.20 0.40 6.28
N ASN A 204 14.48 0.61 6.00
CA ASN A 204 15.58 -0.24 6.46
C ASN A 204 15.94 0.11 7.91
#